data_a6702dfffbfc64a69b68187f090d5457
#
_entry.id   a6702dfffbfc64a69b68187f090d5457
#
_cell.length_a   1.000
_cell.length_b   1.000
_cell.length_c   1.000
_cell.angle_alpha   90.00
_cell.angle_beta   90.00
_cell.angle_gamma   90.00
#
_symmetry.space_group_name_H-M   'P 1'
#
loop_
_entity.id
_entity.type
_entity.pdbx_description
1 polymer ?
#
loop_
_entity_poly.entity_id
_entity_poly.type
_entity_poly.pdbx_seq_one_letter_code
_entity_poly.pdbx_strand_id
1 'polypeptide(L)' 'MYCLIIKNNDKWRIFTNEIWDSEKEAIDYAKRNKFKKSIEWKVVPYDHKYFKI' A
#
# COMPACT_ATOMS: atom_id res chain seq x y z
N MET A 1 7.05 7.80 -7.67
CA MET A 1 5.81 7.74 -6.91
C MET A 1 5.60 6.37 -6.29
N TYR A 2 4.91 6.32 -5.18
CA TYR A 2 4.75 5.09 -4.42
C TYR A 2 3.29 4.88 -4.05
N CYS A 3 2.91 3.63 -3.88
CA CYS A 3 1.57 3.29 -3.43
C CYS A 3 1.64 2.25 -2.33
N LEU A 4 0.54 2.10 -1.61
CA LEU A 4 0.45 1.19 -0.48
C LEU A 4 -0.43 0.00 -0.88
N ILE A 5 0.11 -1.19 -0.73
CA ILE A 5 -0.63 -2.42 -1.04
C ILE A 5 -0.70 -3.28 0.20
N ILE A 6 -1.77 -4.04 0.29
CA ILE A 6 -1.97 -4.99 1.38
C ILE A 6 -2.21 -6.38 0.79
N LYS A 7 -1.90 -7.38 1.59
CA LYS A 7 -2.13 -8.76 1.19
C LYS A 7 -3.42 -9.26 1.80
N ASN A 8 -4.32 -9.73 0.96
CA ASN A 8 -5.61 -10.24 1.38
C ASN A 8 -5.90 -11.51 0.61
N ASN A 9 -6.10 -12.63 1.32
CA ASN A 9 -6.37 -13.93 0.70
C ASN A 9 -5.29 -14.31 -0.31
N ASP A 10 -4.02 -14.12 0.08
CA ASP A 10 -2.84 -14.42 -0.74
C ASP A 10 -2.72 -13.56 -1.99
N LYS A 11 -3.45 -12.45 -2.05
CA LYS A 11 -3.35 -11.53 -3.17
C LYS A 11 -3.00 -10.14 -2.68
N TRP A 12 -2.07 -9.50 -3.38
CA TRP A 12 -1.71 -8.12 -3.09
C TRP A 12 -2.67 -7.19 -3.82
N ARG A 13 -3.22 -6.23 -3.08
CA ARG A 13 -4.18 -5.27 -3.62
C ARG A 13 -3.82 -3.88 -3.16
N ILE A 14 -4.19 -2.88 -3.97
CA ILE A 14 -4.02 -1.49 -3.56
C ILE A 14 -4.94 -1.24 -2.35
N PHE A 15 -4.38 -0.61 -1.32
CA PHE A 15 -5.18 -0.31 -0.14
C PHE A 15 -5.99 0.97 -0.32
N THR A 16 -5.37 1.97 -0.94
CA THR A 16 -6.01 3.25 -1.15
C THR A 16 -5.59 3.79 -2.50
N ASN A 17 -6.40 4.67 -3.07
CA ASN A 17 -6.08 5.29 -4.35
C ASN A 17 -5.04 6.38 -4.22
N GLU A 18 -4.53 6.64 -3.03
CA GLU A 18 -3.52 7.65 -2.83
C GLU A 18 -2.17 7.20 -3.35
N ILE A 19 -1.43 8.15 -3.87
CA ILE A 19 -0.07 7.95 -4.36
C ILE A 19 0.81 9.00 -3.68
N TRP A 20 1.96 8.56 -3.20
CA TRP A 20 2.88 9.45 -2.48
C TRP A 20 4.13 9.70 -3.29
N ASP A 21 4.70 10.89 -3.14
CA ASP A 21 5.92 11.25 -3.85
C ASP A 21 7.14 10.52 -3.28
N SER A 22 7.11 10.18 -2.01
CA SER A 22 8.23 9.51 -1.38
C SER A 22 7.76 8.26 -0.65
N GLU A 23 8.66 7.28 -0.57
CA GLU A 23 8.38 6.04 0.15
C GLU A 23 8.11 6.31 1.62
N LYS A 24 8.86 7.26 2.20
CA LYS A 24 8.71 7.58 3.61
C LYS A 24 7.30 8.07 3.94
N GLU A 25 6.74 8.91 3.08
CA GLU A 25 5.40 9.42 3.32
C GLU A 25 4.37 8.29 3.32
N ALA A 26 4.51 7.36 2.39
CA ALA A 26 3.61 6.22 2.32
C ALA A 26 3.74 5.33 3.55
N ILE A 27 4.97 5.10 4.00
CA ILE A 27 5.23 4.29 5.19
C ILE A 27 4.64 4.97 6.42
N ASP A 28 4.80 6.27 6.55
CA ASP A 28 4.23 7.01 7.67
C ASP A 28 2.72 6.90 7.70
N TYR A 29 2.09 6.97 6.54
CA TYR A 29 0.65 6.78 6.44
C TYR A 29 0.24 5.40 6.94
N ALA A 30 0.95 4.36 6.48
CA ALA A 30 0.64 3.00 6.86
C ALA A 30 0.76 2.78 8.37
N LYS A 31 1.80 3.37 8.97
CA LYS A 31 2.01 3.24 10.41
C LYS A 31 0.91 3.94 11.19
N ARG A 32 0.43 5.07 10.71
CA ARG A 32 -0.66 5.79 11.37
C ARG A 32 -1.99 5.04 11.24
N ASN A 33 -2.13 4.27 10.18
CA ASN A 33 -3.36 3.52 9.94
C ASN A 33 -3.52 2.35 10.91
N LYS A 34 -2.45 1.91 11.54
CA LYS A 34 -2.47 0.85 12.55
C LYS A 34 -3.12 -0.43 12.06
N PHE A 35 -2.56 -1.00 11.01
CA PHE A 35 -3.02 -2.28 10.51
C PHE A 35 -2.91 -3.36 11.58
N LYS A 36 -3.84 -4.30 11.57
CA LYS A 36 -3.76 -5.47 12.44
C LYS A 36 -2.52 -6.28 12.10
N LYS A 37 -1.96 -6.96 13.11
CA LYS A 37 -0.75 -7.74 12.90
C LYS A 37 -0.92 -8.84 11.85
N SER A 38 -2.13 -9.31 11.67
CA SER A 38 -2.42 -10.33 10.66
C SER A 38 -2.41 -9.80 9.24
N ILE A 39 -2.40 -8.49 9.07
CA ILE A 39 -2.42 -7.88 7.75
C ILE A 39 -1.00 -7.52 7.33
N GLU A 40 -0.58 -8.07 6.21
CA GLU A 40 0.70 -7.70 5.62
C GLU A 40 0.50 -6.52 4.70
N TRP A 41 1.40 -5.56 4.78
CA TRP A 41 1.37 -4.39 3.91
C TRP A 41 2.78 -4.03 3.47
N LYS A 42 2.87 -3.36 2.36
CA LYS A 42 4.16 -2.82 1.93
C LYS A 42 3.95 -1.64 1.01
N VAL A 43 4.99 -0.81 0.91
CA VAL A 43 5.01 0.32 0.01
C VAL A 43 5.86 -0.08 -1.19
N VAL A 44 5.31 0.14 -2.38
CA VAL A 44 5.99 -0.23 -3.62
C VAL A 44 5.96 0.95 -4.58
N PRO A 45 6.86 1.00 -5.56
CA PRO A 45 6.76 2.00 -6.61
C PRO A 45 5.41 1.88 -7.30
N TYR A 46 4.82 3.02 -7.62
CA TYR A 46 3.53 3.02 -8.28
C TYR A 46 3.61 2.21 -9.58
N ASP A 47 2.65 1.31 -9.74
CA ASP A 47 2.53 0.51 -10.95
C ASP A 47 1.05 0.43 -11.30
N HIS A 48 0.74 0.79 -12.53
CA HIS A 48 -0.63 0.86 -13.00
C HIS A 48 -1.39 -0.45 -12.79
N LYS A 49 -0.68 -1.57 -12.79
CA LYS A 49 -1.32 -2.89 -12.63
C LYS A 49 -2.07 -3.04 -11.30
N TYR A 50 -1.66 -2.32 -10.27
CA TYR A 50 -2.34 -2.40 -8.97
C TYR A 50 -3.71 -1.73 -8.99
N PHE A 51 -3.95 -0.89 -9.97
CA PHE A 51 -5.23 -0.20 -10.12
C PHE A 51 -6.12 -0.84 -11.17
N LYS A 52 -5.67 -1.93 -11.74
CA LYS A 52 -6.43 -2.62 -12.78
C LYS A 52 -7.63 -3.32 -12.15
N ILE A 53 -8.74 -3.09 -12.72
CA ILE A 53 -10.00 -3.68 -12.28
C ILE A 53 -10.32 -4.89 -13.12
#